data_bd75d3d8e20c21bd5b203b8885de2ba0
#
_entry.id   bd75d3d8e20c21bd5b203b8885de2ba0
#
_cell.length_a   1.000
_cell.length_b   1.000
_cell.length_c   1.000
_cell.angle_alpha   90.00
_cell.angle_beta   90.00
_cell.angle_gamma   90.00
#
_symmetry.space_group_name_H-M   'P 1'
#
loop_
_entity.id
_entity.type
_entity.pdbx_description
1 polymer ?
#
loop_
_entity_poly.entity_id
_entity_poly.type
_entity_poly.pdbx_seq_one_letter_code
_entity_poly.pdbx_strand_id
1 'polypeptide(L)'
;IIQFIMRFVKYNSPSSCIRLNVNVVFTLIFIVAVVIISVTSPDEVTASMLAGATNAVSLSLKMLAIYAVWTSVLKLMEKTGIDKKLTKLCRPLTRRLFRNESEKAVDLITLNVASNVLGLGNAATPAGIDAIYLMDDKSGVATKNMVMLTVIAATSLQLLPLTVLSLMTEYG
;
A
#
# COMPACT_ATOMS: atom_id res chain seq x y z
N ILE A 1 0.29 -4.59 0.53
CA ILE A 1 -0.65 -4.21 1.61
C ILE A 1 -1.96 -4.99 1.48
N ILE A 2 -2.67 -4.96 0.34
CA ILE A 2 -3.95 -5.67 0.14
C ILE A 2 -3.79 -7.18 0.32
N GLN A 3 -2.77 -7.81 -0.25
CA GLN A 3 -2.51 -9.25 -0.05
C GLN A 3 -2.18 -9.60 1.40
N PHE A 4 -1.52 -8.69 2.11
CA PHE A 4 -1.18 -8.84 3.51
C PHE A 4 -2.42 -8.72 4.41
N ILE A 5 -3.25 -7.70 4.20
CA ILE A 5 -4.55 -7.54 4.89
C ILE A 5 -5.45 -8.76 4.61
N MET A 6 -5.46 -9.27 3.38
CA MET A 6 -6.22 -10.47 2.99
C MET A 6 -5.72 -11.74 3.70
N ARG A 7 -4.40 -11.87 3.88
CA ARG A 7 -3.81 -13.01 4.61
C ARG A 7 -4.09 -12.92 6.12
N PHE A 8 -4.08 -11.71 6.67
CA PHE A 8 -4.41 -11.42 8.05
C PHE A 8 -5.89 -11.67 8.37
N VAL A 9 -6.79 -11.21 7.51
CA VAL A 9 -8.24 -11.48 7.62
C VAL A 9 -8.54 -12.97 7.41
N LYS A 10 -7.77 -13.67 6.57
CA LYS A 10 -7.88 -15.13 6.38
C LYS A 10 -7.52 -15.92 7.63
N TYR A 11 -6.59 -15.41 8.42
CA TYR A 11 -6.11 -16.07 9.64
C TYR A 11 -7.10 -15.96 10.81
N ASN A 12 -7.86 -14.86 10.91
CA ASN A 12 -8.69 -14.54 12.07
C ASN A 12 -10.21 -14.74 11.88
N SER A 13 -10.68 -15.29 10.76
CA SER A 13 -12.12 -15.43 10.50
C SER A 13 -12.65 -16.80 10.91
N PRO A 14 -13.63 -16.86 11.83
CA PRO A 14 -14.40 -18.08 12.04
C PRO A 14 -15.22 -18.41 10.77
N SER A 15 -15.31 -19.65 10.47
CA SER A 15 -15.65 -20.36 9.23
C SER A 15 -17.05 -20.17 8.64
N SER A 16 -17.61 -18.99 8.52
CA SER A 16 -18.90 -18.82 7.82
C SER A 16 -19.21 -17.43 7.24
N CYS A 17 -18.25 -16.52 7.14
CA CYS A 17 -18.47 -15.29 6.38
C CYS A 17 -18.16 -15.54 4.90
N ILE A 18 -19.14 -15.30 4.02
CA ILE A 18 -18.96 -15.33 2.56
C ILE A 18 -17.76 -14.44 2.23
N ARG A 19 -16.62 -15.06 1.93
CA ARG A 19 -15.44 -14.32 1.49
C ARG A 19 -15.75 -13.77 0.11
N LEU A 20 -16.26 -12.57 0.04
CA LEU A 20 -16.27 -11.82 -1.21
C LEU A 20 -14.82 -11.68 -1.65
N ASN A 21 -14.40 -12.55 -2.56
CA ASN A 21 -13.10 -12.46 -3.16
C ASN A 21 -13.10 -11.20 -4.03
N VAL A 22 -12.29 -10.20 -3.69
CA VAL A 22 -12.21 -8.92 -4.42
C VAL A 22 -12.05 -9.14 -5.91
N ASN A 23 -11.32 -10.18 -6.32
CA ASN A 23 -11.15 -10.55 -7.71
C ASN A 23 -12.47 -10.99 -8.35
N VAL A 24 -13.31 -11.75 -7.64
CA VAL A 24 -14.64 -12.20 -8.14
C VAL A 24 -15.56 -11.01 -8.30
N VAL A 25 -15.60 -10.11 -7.31
CA VAL A 25 -16.42 -8.89 -7.38
C VAL A 25 -16.01 -8.02 -8.56
N PHE A 26 -14.70 -7.77 -8.71
CA PHE A 26 -14.17 -7.00 -9.82
C PHE A 26 -14.52 -7.63 -11.17
N THR A 27 -14.33 -8.95 -11.30
CA THR A 27 -14.64 -9.68 -12.55
C THR A 27 -16.15 -9.62 -12.87
N LEU A 28 -17.01 -9.76 -11.87
CA LEU A 28 -18.46 -9.66 -12.07
C LEU A 28 -18.86 -8.25 -12.52
N ILE A 29 -18.35 -7.20 -11.87
CA ILE A 29 -18.60 -5.81 -12.27
C ILE A 29 -18.15 -5.58 -13.72
N PHE A 30 -16.97 -6.06 -14.07
CA PHE A 30 -16.43 -5.93 -15.41
C PHE A 30 -17.31 -6.64 -16.46
N ILE A 31 -17.70 -7.90 -16.20
CA ILE A 31 -18.57 -8.68 -17.12
C ILE A 31 -19.92 -7.98 -17.27
N VAL A 32 -20.54 -7.56 -16.16
CA VAL A 32 -21.85 -6.86 -16.18
C VAL A 32 -21.74 -5.57 -16.99
N ALA A 33 -20.69 -4.78 -16.79
CA ALA A 33 -20.47 -3.54 -17.53
C ALA A 33 -20.33 -3.79 -19.04
N VAL A 34 -19.56 -4.81 -19.44
CA VAL A 34 -19.40 -5.20 -20.85
C VAL A 34 -20.73 -5.66 -21.47
N VAL A 35 -21.51 -6.46 -20.75
CA VAL A 35 -22.84 -6.91 -21.22
C VAL A 35 -23.78 -5.73 -21.38
N ILE A 36 -23.85 -4.82 -20.42
CA ILE A 36 -24.72 -3.64 -20.48
C ILE A 36 -24.38 -2.79 -21.71
N ILE A 37 -23.10 -2.44 -21.88
CA ILE A 37 -22.70 -1.58 -23.01
C ILE A 37 -22.90 -2.28 -24.36
N SER A 38 -22.73 -3.60 -24.43
CA SER A 38 -22.96 -4.37 -25.67
C SER A 38 -24.43 -4.41 -26.07
N VAL A 39 -25.35 -4.29 -25.11
CA VAL A 39 -26.81 -4.27 -25.39
C VAL A 39 -27.30 -2.85 -25.64
N THR A 40 -26.78 -1.86 -24.92
CA THR A 40 -27.26 -0.46 -25.01
C THR A 40 -26.64 0.30 -26.16
N SER A 41 -25.39 0.06 -26.50
CA SER A 41 -24.64 0.82 -27.51
C SER A 41 -23.60 -0.06 -28.21
N PRO A 42 -23.98 -1.08 -28.97
CA PRO A 42 -23.08 -2.06 -29.58
C PRO A 42 -22.02 -1.41 -30.50
N ASP A 43 -22.38 -0.34 -31.20
CA ASP A 43 -21.49 0.36 -32.14
C ASP A 43 -20.36 1.11 -31.40
N GLU A 44 -20.57 1.46 -30.13
CA GLU A 44 -19.59 2.21 -29.31
C GLU A 44 -18.67 1.29 -28.50
N VAL A 45 -18.93 -0.01 -28.42
CA VAL A 45 -18.17 -0.96 -27.59
C VAL A 45 -16.69 -0.92 -27.95
N THR A 46 -16.37 -1.10 -29.24
CA THR A 46 -14.99 -1.15 -29.72
C THR A 46 -14.28 0.19 -29.51
N ALA A 47 -14.96 1.30 -29.79
CA ALA A 47 -14.42 2.64 -29.60
C ALA A 47 -14.13 2.94 -28.13
N SER A 48 -15.08 2.61 -27.24
CA SER A 48 -14.93 2.78 -25.79
C SER A 48 -13.81 1.91 -25.19
N MET A 49 -13.70 0.66 -25.65
CA MET A 49 -12.62 -0.24 -25.22
C MET A 49 -11.25 0.29 -25.66
N LEU A 50 -11.13 0.75 -26.90
CA LEU A 50 -9.89 1.30 -27.43
C LEU A 50 -9.50 2.60 -26.71
N ALA A 51 -10.46 3.49 -26.48
CA ALA A 51 -10.25 4.71 -25.72
C ALA A 51 -9.82 4.42 -24.28
N GLY A 52 -10.48 3.47 -23.61
CA GLY A 52 -10.11 3.01 -22.28
C GLY A 52 -8.70 2.43 -22.22
N ALA A 53 -8.34 1.59 -23.19
CA ALA A 53 -6.99 1.00 -23.29
C ALA A 53 -5.92 2.09 -23.52
N THR A 54 -6.17 3.04 -24.43
CA THR A 54 -5.26 4.15 -24.72
C THR A 54 -5.05 5.03 -23.50
N ASN A 55 -6.12 5.36 -22.79
CA ASN A 55 -6.05 6.15 -21.56
C ASN A 55 -5.27 5.40 -20.46
N ALA A 56 -5.48 4.09 -20.31
CA ALA A 56 -4.74 3.28 -19.35
C ALA A 56 -3.24 3.23 -19.64
N VAL A 57 -2.84 3.07 -20.91
CA VAL A 57 -1.44 3.11 -21.34
C VAL A 57 -0.83 4.48 -21.09
N SER A 58 -1.52 5.56 -21.48
CA SER A 58 -1.07 6.93 -21.25
C SER A 58 -0.86 7.22 -19.76
N LEU A 59 -1.83 6.88 -18.94
CA LEU A 59 -1.74 7.04 -17.47
C LEU A 59 -0.57 6.22 -16.90
N SER A 60 -0.36 4.98 -17.37
CA SER A 60 0.73 4.12 -16.92
C SER A 60 2.10 4.71 -17.23
N LEU A 61 2.28 5.28 -18.43
CA LEU A 61 3.52 5.94 -18.82
C LEU A 61 3.79 7.20 -17.99
N LYS A 62 2.77 8.01 -17.74
CA LYS A 62 2.86 9.19 -16.89
C LYS A 62 3.24 8.82 -15.45
N MET A 63 2.58 7.81 -14.88
CA MET A 63 2.91 7.28 -13.56
C MET A 63 4.35 6.75 -13.50
N LEU A 64 4.81 6.04 -14.54
CA LEU A 64 6.18 5.55 -14.62
C LEU A 64 7.19 6.71 -14.57
N ALA A 65 6.96 7.77 -15.32
CA ALA A 65 7.83 8.95 -15.34
C ALA A 65 7.89 9.60 -13.93
N ILE A 66 6.74 9.79 -13.28
CA ILE A 66 6.64 10.34 -11.94
C ILE A 66 7.39 9.47 -10.92
N TYR A 67 7.16 8.16 -10.96
CA TYR A 67 7.88 7.22 -10.08
C TYR A 67 9.38 7.22 -10.32
N ALA A 68 9.84 7.37 -11.56
CA ALA A 68 11.26 7.45 -11.88
C ALA A 68 11.92 8.68 -11.24
N VAL A 69 11.30 9.85 -11.34
CA VAL A 69 11.79 11.09 -10.70
C VAL A 69 11.85 10.91 -9.18
N TRP A 70 10.75 10.48 -8.56
CA TRP A 70 10.69 10.32 -7.11
C TRP A 70 11.63 9.24 -6.59
N THR A 71 11.78 8.13 -7.30
CA THR A 71 12.75 7.09 -6.91
C THR A 71 14.18 7.64 -6.91
N SER A 72 14.48 8.53 -7.84
CA SER A 72 15.79 9.24 -7.90
C SER A 72 15.99 10.16 -6.69
N VAL A 73 14.98 10.94 -6.31
CA VAL A 73 15.00 11.79 -5.11
C VAL A 73 15.19 10.95 -3.84
N LEU A 74 14.46 9.82 -3.73
CA LEU A 74 14.56 8.94 -2.60
C LEU A 74 15.95 8.29 -2.47
N LYS A 75 16.56 7.88 -3.58
CA LYS A 75 17.96 7.41 -3.60
C LYS A 75 18.95 8.48 -3.18
N LEU A 76 18.67 9.74 -3.52
CA LEU A 76 19.49 10.86 -3.04
C LEU A 76 19.36 11.03 -1.52
N MET A 77 18.14 10.90 -0.98
CA MET A 77 17.90 10.95 0.48
C MET A 77 18.62 9.82 1.21
N GLU A 78 18.62 8.61 0.67
CA GLU A 78 19.41 7.48 1.21
C GLU A 78 20.91 7.80 1.23
N LYS A 79 21.45 8.28 0.12
CA LYS A 79 22.88 8.64 0.02
C LYS A 79 23.27 9.78 0.96
N THR A 80 22.40 10.73 1.22
CA THR A 80 22.64 11.84 2.13
C THR A 80 22.39 11.47 3.60
N GLY A 81 21.83 10.28 3.87
CA GLY A 81 21.54 9.79 5.22
C GLY A 81 20.39 10.51 5.92
N ILE A 82 19.56 11.23 5.18
CA ILE A 82 18.35 11.91 5.70
C ILE A 82 17.34 10.88 6.22
N ASP A 83 17.21 9.75 5.51
CA ASP A 83 16.41 8.59 5.92
C ASP A 83 16.78 8.08 7.32
N LYS A 84 18.10 7.95 7.59
CA LYS A 84 18.63 7.53 8.89
C LYS A 84 18.35 8.55 10.00
N LYS A 85 18.42 9.84 9.68
CA LYS A 85 18.08 10.91 10.64
C LYS A 85 16.60 10.87 10.99
N LEU A 86 15.73 10.69 9.99
CA LEU A 86 14.29 10.58 10.20
C LEU A 86 13.93 9.32 11.01
N THR A 87 14.54 8.19 10.68
CA THR A 87 14.38 6.94 11.43
C THR A 87 14.79 7.15 12.91
N LYS A 88 15.92 7.81 13.17
CA LYS A 88 16.33 8.14 14.55
C LYS A 88 15.32 9.05 15.25
N LEU A 89 14.74 10.01 14.56
CA LEU A 89 13.70 10.90 15.11
C LEU A 89 12.41 10.16 15.43
N CYS A 90 12.02 9.20 14.61
CA CYS A 90 10.82 8.38 14.83
C CYS A 90 11.00 7.32 15.92
N ARG A 91 12.23 6.87 16.20
CA ARG A 91 12.53 5.78 17.13
C ARG A 91 11.99 5.98 18.56
N PRO A 92 12.10 7.13 19.22
CA PRO A 92 11.54 7.32 20.56
C PRO A 92 10.02 7.20 20.58
N LEU A 93 9.36 7.63 19.52
CA LEU A 93 7.92 7.52 19.38
C LEU A 93 7.49 6.06 19.18
N THR A 94 8.11 5.34 18.25
CA THR A 94 7.80 3.94 17.97
C THR A 94 8.10 3.06 19.18
N ARG A 95 9.21 3.29 19.89
CA ARG A 95 9.54 2.55 21.13
C ARG A 95 8.54 2.81 22.25
N ARG A 96 7.94 3.99 22.31
CA ARG A 96 6.89 4.30 23.30
C ARG A 96 5.54 3.68 22.94
N LEU A 97 5.21 3.60 21.64
CA LEU A 97 3.98 2.98 21.16
C LEU A 97 4.03 1.45 21.23
N PHE A 98 5.15 0.86 20.79
CA PHE A 98 5.32 -0.59 20.69
C PHE A 98 6.14 -1.12 21.88
N ARG A 99 5.55 -1.02 23.07
CA ARG A 99 6.18 -1.51 24.30
C ARG A 99 6.24 -3.03 24.29
N ASN A 100 7.27 -3.58 24.92
CA ASN A 100 7.53 -5.01 25.09
C ASN A 100 7.91 -5.76 23.80
N GLU A 101 8.22 -5.06 22.73
CA GLU A 101 8.76 -5.68 21.53
C GLU A 101 10.29 -5.73 21.54
N SER A 102 10.84 -6.69 20.78
CA SER A 102 12.30 -6.81 20.64
C SER A 102 12.88 -5.57 19.95
N GLU A 103 14.13 -5.23 20.27
CA GLU A 103 14.84 -4.09 19.65
C GLU A 103 14.83 -4.20 18.11
N LYS A 104 14.99 -5.43 17.56
CA LYS A 104 14.92 -5.67 16.12
C LYS A 104 13.52 -5.39 15.54
N ALA A 105 12.46 -5.78 16.23
CA ALA A 105 11.11 -5.47 15.81
C ALA A 105 10.85 -3.95 15.84
N VAL A 106 11.28 -3.26 16.89
CA VAL A 106 11.17 -1.79 16.99
C VAL A 106 11.93 -1.09 15.87
N ASP A 107 13.11 -1.56 15.49
CA ASP A 107 13.89 -0.98 14.39
C ASP A 107 13.17 -1.14 13.05
N LEU A 108 12.57 -2.30 12.76
CA LEU A 108 11.79 -2.55 11.56
C LEU A 108 10.48 -1.75 11.54
N ILE A 109 9.80 -1.65 12.69
CA ILE A 109 8.61 -0.81 12.84
C ILE A 109 8.97 0.66 12.57
N THR A 110 10.08 1.12 13.12
CA THR A 110 10.55 2.49 12.94
C THR A 110 10.89 2.76 11.47
N LEU A 111 11.53 1.80 10.80
CA LEU A 111 11.81 1.88 9.38
C LEU A 111 10.51 1.91 8.55
N ASN A 112 9.53 1.07 8.88
CA ASN A 112 8.21 1.08 8.22
C ASN A 112 7.52 2.44 8.38
N VAL A 113 7.44 2.97 9.60
CA VAL A 113 6.79 4.27 9.88
C VAL A 113 7.53 5.41 9.18
N ALA A 114 8.86 5.48 9.30
CA ALA A 114 9.65 6.52 8.66
C ALA A 114 9.53 6.47 7.13
N SER A 115 9.54 5.27 6.55
CA SER A 115 9.36 5.08 5.12
C SER A 115 7.95 5.48 4.65
N ASN A 116 6.91 5.17 5.42
CA ASN A 116 5.55 5.62 5.11
C ASN A 116 5.45 7.14 5.14
N VAL A 117 6.02 7.79 6.16
CA VAL A 117 6.05 9.26 6.28
C VAL A 117 6.74 9.91 5.07
N LEU A 118 7.80 9.28 4.57
CA LEU A 118 8.51 9.75 3.36
C LEU A 118 7.83 9.36 2.04
N GLY A 119 6.77 8.55 2.07
CA GLY A 119 6.15 8.04 0.85
C GLY A 119 6.93 6.89 0.18
N LEU A 120 7.85 6.25 0.90
CA LEU A 120 8.70 5.13 0.45
C LEU A 120 7.97 3.79 0.58
N GLY A 121 6.87 3.59 -0.14
CA GLY A 121 6.09 2.35 -0.05
C GLY A 121 6.89 1.07 -0.28
N ASN A 122 7.91 1.13 -1.16
CA ASN A 122 8.78 0.00 -1.47
C ASN A 122 9.62 -0.46 -0.28
N ALA A 123 10.08 0.45 0.59
CA ALA A 123 10.83 0.12 1.80
C ALA A 123 9.91 -0.14 3.00
N ALA A 124 8.78 0.54 3.07
CA ALA A 124 7.82 0.39 4.16
C ALA A 124 7.21 -1.01 4.21
N THR A 125 6.79 -1.56 3.05
CA THR A 125 6.08 -2.83 3.00
C THR A 125 6.92 -4.02 3.50
N PRO A 126 8.14 -4.28 3.01
CA PRO A 126 8.94 -5.39 3.52
C PRO A 126 9.29 -5.21 4.99
N ALA A 127 9.69 -4.00 5.43
CA ALA A 127 9.98 -3.74 6.84
C ALA A 127 8.78 -4.01 7.76
N GLY A 128 7.57 -3.65 7.32
CA GLY A 128 6.34 -3.96 8.06
C GLY A 128 6.04 -5.45 8.15
N ILE A 129 6.25 -6.19 7.06
CA ILE A 129 6.07 -7.65 7.02
C ILE A 129 7.05 -8.33 7.97
N ASP A 130 8.33 -7.98 7.89
CA ASP A 130 9.38 -8.58 8.73
C ASP A 130 9.15 -8.24 10.21
N ALA A 131 8.70 -7.02 10.52
CA ALA A 131 8.32 -6.64 11.89
C ALA A 131 7.21 -7.52 12.43
N ILE A 132 6.16 -7.79 11.63
CA ILE A 132 5.06 -8.65 12.06
C ILE A 132 5.52 -10.09 12.29
N TYR A 133 6.39 -10.62 11.43
CA TYR A 133 6.97 -11.95 11.67
C TYR A 133 7.75 -12.05 12.97
N LEU A 134 8.43 -10.97 13.38
CA LEU A 134 9.15 -10.94 14.68
C LEU A 134 8.21 -10.78 15.88
N MET A 135 7.04 -10.15 15.69
CA MET A 135 6.03 -9.95 16.73
C MET A 135 5.07 -11.15 16.86
N ASP A 136 5.11 -12.10 15.94
CA ASP A 136 4.22 -13.25 15.93
C ASP A 136 4.65 -14.28 16.99
N ASP A 137 3.85 -14.43 18.03
CA ASP A 137 4.00 -15.40 19.10
C ASP A 137 3.49 -16.80 18.74
N LYS A 138 3.07 -17.01 17.50
CA LYS A 138 2.50 -18.26 16.96
C LYS A 138 1.23 -18.75 17.68
N SER A 139 0.60 -17.90 18.46
CA SER A 139 -0.65 -18.22 19.15
C SER A 139 -1.86 -18.39 18.22
N GLY A 140 -1.69 -18.02 16.97
CA GLY A 140 -2.78 -18.00 16.00
C GLY A 140 -3.68 -16.77 16.08
N VAL A 141 -3.38 -15.82 16.97
CA VAL A 141 -4.11 -14.57 17.17
C VAL A 141 -3.16 -13.40 17.03
N ALA A 142 -3.58 -12.36 16.28
CA ALA A 142 -2.77 -11.16 16.12
C ALA A 142 -2.65 -10.39 17.45
N THR A 143 -1.43 -10.06 17.82
CA THR A 143 -1.17 -9.23 19.00
C THR A 143 -1.66 -7.79 18.79
N LYS A 144 -1.88 -7.06 19.88
CA LYS A 144 -2.28 -5.64 19.81
C LYS A 144 -1.28 -4.81 19.00
N ASN A 145 0.00 -5.10 19.12
CA ASN A 145 1.07 -4.39 18.41
C ASN A 145 1.04 -4.71 16.90
N MET A 146 0.77 -5.95 16.50
CA MET A 146 0.57 -6.33 15.10
C MET A 146 -0.62 -5.58 14.48
N VAL A 147 -1.76 -5.54 15.18
CA VAL A 147 -2.94 -4.79 14.73
C VAL A 147 -2.62 -3.30 14.60
N MET A 148 -1.96 -2.71 15.61
CA MET A 148 -1.59 -1.30 15.60
C MET A 148 -0.65 -0.96 14.43
N LEU A 149 0.37 -1.77 14.16
CA LEU A 149 1.26 -1.58 13.02
C LEU A 149 0.50 -1.66 11.69
N THR A 150 -0.41 -2.63 11.56
CA THR A 150 -1.22 -2.80 10.37
C THR A 150 -2.12 -1.58 10.12
N VAL A 151 -2.74 -1.04 11.17
CA VAL A 151 -3.58 0.17 11.07
C VAL A 151 -2.74 1.38 10.67
N ILE A 152 -1.58 1.61 11.31
CA ILE A 152 -0.67 2.71 10.97
C ILE A 152 -0.20 2.61 9.52
N ALA A 153 0.17 1.41 9.07
CA ALA A 153 0.58 1.18 7.69
C ALA A 153 -0.58 1.38 6.68
N ALA A 154 -1.80 1.01 7.06
CA ALA A 154 -2.99 1.17 6.21
C ALA A 154 -3.47 2.62 6.11
N THR A 155 -3.27 3.44 7.13
CA THR A 155 -3.64 4.86 7.12
C THR A 155 -2.74 5.71 6.22
N SER A 156 -1.62 5.15 5.74
CA SER A 156 -0.69 5.80 4.79
C SER A 156 -0.38 7.25 5.19
N LEU A 157 0.10 7.46 6.43
CA LEU A 157 0.55 8.76 6.90
C LEU A 157 1.75 9.23 6.06
N GLN A 158 1.47 9.88 4.94
CA GLN A 158 2.48 10.41 4.03
C GLN A 158 2.55 11.93 4.18
N LEU A 159 3.73 12.45 4.50
CA LEU A 159 4.01 13.90 4.44
C LEU A 159 4.07 14.38 2.98
N LEU A 160 4.49 13.51 2.09
CA LEU A 160 4.55 13.76 0.66
C LEU A 160 3.66 12.74 -0.06
N PRO A 161 2.35 13.02 -0.24
CA PRO A 161 1.45 12.15 -1.00
C PRO A 161 1.76 12.26 -2.50
N LEU A 162 2.88 11.67 -2.92
CA LEU A 162 3.47 11.82 -4.25
C LEU A 162 2.50 11.47 -5.37
N THR A 163 1.73 10.41 -5.19
CA THR A 163 0.73 9.99 -6.17
C THR A 163 -0.38 11.02 -6.32
N VAL A 164 -0.86 11.60 -5.20
CA VAL A 164 -1.92 12.61 -5.22
C VAL A 164 -1.42 13.91 -5.83
N LEU A 165 -0.23 14.38 -5.43
CA LEU A 165 0.40 15.59 -6.00
C LEU A 165 0.60 15.45 -7.50
N SER A 166 1.00 14.28 -7.97
CA SER A 166 1.20 13.99 -9.38
C SER A 166 -0.10 14.02 -10.18
N LEU A 167 -1.17 13.47 -9.62
CA LEU A 167 -2.49 13.54 -10.23
C LEU A 167 -3.05 14.97 -10.24
N MET A 168 -2.84 15.72 -9.16
CA MET A 168 -3.26 17.13 -9.08
C MET A 168 -2.55 18.02 -10.09
N THR A 169 -1.27 17.78 -10.38
CA THR A 169 -0.54 18.54 -11.42
C THR A 169 -0.98 18.18 -12.84
N GLU A 170 -1.63 17.05 -13.02
CA GLU A 170 -2.14 16.62 -14.34
C GLU A 170 -3.55 17.13 -14.62
N TYR A 171 -4.41 17.15 -13.60
CA TYR A 171 -5.83 17.47 -13.73
C TYR A 171 -6.23 18.83 -13.12
N GLY A 172 -5.32 19.52 -12.46
CA GLY A 172 -5.48 20.87 -11.90
C GLY A 172 -4.96 21.90 -12.82
#